data_487d04861902e97e0f217a090f1c0669
#
_entry.id   487d04861902e97e0f217a090f1c0669
#
_cell.length_a   1.000
_cell.length_b   1.000
_cell.length_c   1.000
_cell.angle_alpha   90.00
_cell.angle_beta   90.00
_cell.angle_gamma   90.00
#
_symmetry.space_group_name_H-M   'P 1'
#
loop_
_entity.id
_entity.type
_entity.pdbx_description
1 polymer ?
#
loop_
_entity_poly.entity_id
_entity_poly.type
_entity_poly.pdbx_seq_one_letter_code
_entity_poly.pdbx_strand_id
1 'polypeptide(L)'
;MQYVRLGASSLKVSRLSLGAMGFGDKSWRSWVLDLEGSRAIFRRALEHGINLIDTCDYYSSGRSEEIVGALIKDVPRSEIVVATKAGNPMGKGPNARGYSRKHLFEAVNASLRRLGTEYIDIYQTHIWQPETNLAEMMDALDDLVRTGKVLYLGITDMPFWQFATAYFHAERRGRAQFVSVQNHYNLLWREDERELLPFCRAQGIGLIPYSPIARGFLCGRSRGTERADTDDFTYKLYGRESDEAVTAAVASVAKKRGASPAQVALAWTLCQPGITSPILGATRIEHLDEAVAALSLTLTLEERHELEGFYVPRPARF
;
A
#
# COMPACT_ATOMS: atom_id res chain seq x y z
N MET A 1 4.08 -19.14 -2.81
CA MET A 1 3.57 -17.81 -3.21
C MET A 1 3.11 -17.84 -4.66
N GLN A 2 1.97 -17.25 -4.96
CA GLN A 2 1.51 -17.02 -6.33
C GLN A 2 1.99 -15.66 -6.83
N TYR A 3 2.38 -15.57 -8.11
CA TYR A 3 2.73 -14.31 -8.78
C TYR A 3 1.67 -13.96 -9.82
N VAL A 4 1.27 -12.70 -9.83
CA VAL A 4 0.25 -12.16 -10.72
C VAL A 4 0.77 -10.93 -11.44
N ARG A 5 0.17 -10.58 -12.58
CA ARG A 5 0.50 -9.32 -13.26
C ARG A 5 -0.03 -8.13 -12.45
N LEU A 6 0.74 -7.06 -12.40
CA LEU A 6 0.28 -5.80 -11.84
C LEU A 6 -0.57 -5.07 -12.90
N GLY A 7 -1.88 -5.22 -12.79
CA GLY A 7 -2.80 -4.73 -13.80
C GLY A 7 -2.55 -5.37 -15.17
N ALA A 8 -2.65 -4.56 -16.22
CA ALA A 8 -2.35 -4.96 -17.60
C ALA A 8 -0.85 -4.95 -17.93
N SER A 9 0.02 -4.50 -17.00
CA SER A 9 1.46 -4.51 -17.21
C SER A 9 2.00 -5.94 -17.25
N SER A 10 3.21 -6.12 -17.79
CA SER A 10 3.91 -7.41 -17.75
C SER A 10 4.65 -7.65 -16.44
N LEU A 11 4.68 -6.67 -15.54
CA LEU A 11 5.33 -6.77 -14.23
C LEU A 11 4.60 -7.81 -13.35
N LYS A 12 5.35 -8.80 -12.86
CA LYS A 12 4.83 -9.84 -11.96
C LYS A 12 5.16 -9.49 -10.51
N VAL A 13 4.15 -9.47 -9.69
CA VAL A 13 4.25 -9.25 -8.24
C VAL A 13 3.63 -10.41 -7.47
N SER A 14 4.10 -10.63 -6.27
CA SER A 14 3.52 -11.61 -5.33
C SER A 14 2.10 -11.19 -4.92
N ARG A 15 1.24 -12.16 -4.61
CA ARG A 15 -0.15 -11.92 -4.15
C ARG A 15 -0.25 -11.16 -2.82
N LEU A 16 0.87 -10.97 -2.13
CA LEU A 16 1.03 -10.14 -0.94
C LEU A 16 2.28 -9.28 -1.10
N SER A 17 2.24 -8.05 -0.58
CA SER A 17 3.37 -7.11 -0.58
C SER A 17 3.83 -6.80 0.83
N LEU A 18 5.12 -6.52 1.00
CA LEU A 18 5.67 -6.07 2.28
C LEU A 18 5.68 -4.53 2.34
N GLY A 19 4.95 -3.96 3.30
CA GLY A 19 4.98 -2.53 3.61
C GLY A 19 6.08 -2.18 4.62
N ALA A 20 6.98 -1.30 4.22
CA ALA A 20 8.12 -0.85 5.02
C ALA A 20 7.83 0.42 5.85
N MET A 21 6.58 0.83 6.05
CA MET A 21 6.24 1.92 6.98
C MET A 21 6.69 1.61 8.43
N GLY A 22 6.80 0.34 8.77
CA GLY A 22 7.32 -0.12 10.06
C GLY A 22 8.84 -0.16 10.16
N PHE A 23 9.58 0.21 9.12
CA PHE A 23 11.04 0.25 9.09
C PHE A 23 11.50 1.70 9.24
N GLY A 24 12.35 1.98 10.23
CA GLY A 24 12.74 3.36 10.43
C GLY A 24 13.47 3.61 11.74
N ASP A 25 13.26 4.80 12.29
CA ASP A 25 13.82 5.25 13.55
C ASP A 25 12.71 5.45 14.60
N LYS A 26 12.93 4.93 15.80
CA LYS A 26 11.99 5.01 16.93
C LYS A 26 11.68 6.44 17.37
N SER A 27 12.50 7.42 17.00
CA SER A 27 12.19 8.84 17.21
C SER A 27 11.01 9.34 16.37
N TRP A 28 10.73 8.68 15.23
CA TRP A 28 9.55 8.98 14.41
C TRP A 28 8.28 8.34 14.98
N ARG A 29 8.36 7.05 15.34
CA ARG A 29 7.28 6.28 15.99
C ARG A 29 7.92 5.14 16.79
N SER A 30 7.50 4.96 18.03
CA SER A 30 8.11 4.01 18.96
C SER A 30 8.09 2.55 18.47
N TRP A 31 7.05 2.16 17.71
CA TRP A 31 6.84 0.80 17.23
C TRP A 31 7.57 0.43 15.93
N VAL A 32 8.31 1.34 15.30
CA VAL A 32 9.07 1.00 14.08
C VAL A 32 10.34 0.23 14.44
N LEU A 33 10.79 -0.56 13.48
CA LEU A 33 11.98 -1.41 13.60
C LEU A 33 13.18 -0.70 12.97
N ASP A 34 14.31 -0.82 13.60
CA ASP A 34 15.61 -0.46 13.04
C ASP A 34 16.04 -1.44 11.94
N LEU A 35 17.26 -1.29 11.41
CA LEU A 35 17.78 -2.14 10.34
C LEU A 35 17.78 -3.63 10.71
N GLU A 36 18.23 -3.97 11.93
CA GLU A 36 18.34 -5.38 12.33
C GLU A 36 16.97 -6.02 12.55
N GLY A 37 16.05 -5.32 13.22
CA GLY A 37 14.67 -5.78 13.35
C GLY A 37 13.97 -5.91 12.00
N SER A 38 14.20 -4.97 11.08
CA SER A 38 13.64 -4.99 9.73
C SER A 38 14.22 -6.12 8.89
N ARG A 39 15.50 -6.49 9.10
CA ARG A 39 16.18 -7.58 8.36
C ARG A 39 15.49 -8.93 8.58
N ALA A 40 15.08 -9.23 9.81
CA ALA A 40 14.40 -10.48 10.13
C ALA A 40 13.05 -10.57 9.38
N ILE A 41 12.27 -9.47 9.37
CA ILE A 41 10.99 -9.37 8.65
C ILE A 41 11.19 -9.48 7.13
N PHE A 42 12.17 -8.77 6.58
CA PHE A 42 12.46 -8.78 5.15
C PHE A 42 12.89 -10.17 4.68
N ARG A 43 13.81 -10.84 5.38
CA ARG A 43 14.23 -12.21 5.05
C ARG A 43 13.06 -13.19 5.07
N ARG A 44 12.21 -13.10 6.10
CA ARG A 44 11.03 -13.95 6.19
C ARG A 44 10.04 -13.71 5.04
N ALA A 45 9.88 -12.45 4.63
CA ALA A 45 9.06 -12.11 3.46
C ALA A 45 9.61 -12.75 2.18
N LEU A 46 10.93 -12.71 1.97
CA LEU A 46 11.59 -13.37 0.83
C LEU A 46 11.45 -14.89 0.87
N GLU A 47 11.60 -15.52 2.05
CA GLU A 47 11.39 -16.96 2.22
C GLU A 47 9.97 -17.39 1.81
N HIS A 48 8.98 -16.53 2.04
CA HIS A 48 7.62 -16.73 1.57
C HIS A 48 7.42 -16.37 0.08
N GLY A 49 8.42 -15.87 -0.59
CA GLY A 49 8.36 -15.46 -2.01
C GLY A 49 7.68 -14.11 -2.22
N ILE A 50 7.62 -13.22 -1.23
CA ILE A 50 7.16 -11.85 -1.40
C ILE A 50 8.25 -11.08 -2.15
N ASN A 51 7.92 -10.50 -3.30
CA ASN A 51 8.87 -9.75 -4.12
C ASN A 51 8.55 -8.25 -4.24
N LEU A 52 7.35 -7.79 -3.84
CA LEU A 52 6.98 -6.37 -3.86
C LEU A 52 7.17 -5.77 -2.47
N ILE A 53 8.06 -4.78 -2.39
CA ILE A 53 8.39 -4.02 -1.18
C ILE A 53 7.93 -2.58 -1.37
N ASP A 54 7.02 -2.11 -0.50
CA ASP A 54 6.47 -0.76 -0.56
C ASP A 54 7.06 0.12 0.56
N THR A 55 7.69 1.21 0.18
CA THR A 55 8.23 2.24 1.08
C THR A 55 7.76 3.64 0.69
N CYS A 56 8.37 4.69 1.23
CA CYS A 56 8.08 6.08 0.94
C CYS A 56 9.21 6.98 1.45
N ASP A 57 9.45 8.09 0.77
CA ASP A 57 10.40 9.12 1.20
C ASP A 57 10.06 9.71 2.58
N TYR A 58 8.76 9.85 2.88
CA TYR A 58 8.26 10.42 4.13
C TYR A 58 8.40 9.47 5.34
N TYR A 59 8.46 8.15 5.15
CA TYR A 59 8.52 7.20 6.25
C TYR A 59 9.83 7.34 7.03
N SER A 60 9.73 7.71 8.31
CA SER A 60 10.89 8.06 9.15
C SER A 60 11.84 9.05 8.47
N SER A 61 11.27 10.04 7.75
CA SER A 61 12.04 11.09 7.05
C SER A 61 13.12 10.52 6.10
N GLY A 62 12.79 9.47 5.37
CA GLY A 62 13.68 8.79 4.42
C GLY A 62 14.41 7.58 4.99
N ARG A 63 14.42 7.37 6.32
CA ARG A 63 15.11 6.24 6.94
C ARG A 63 14.56 4.88 6.49
N SER A 64 13.26 4.80 6.19
CA SER A 64 12.64 3.59 5.63
C SER A 64 13.28 3.20 4.28
N GLU A 65 13.48 4.16 3.37
CA GLU A 65 14.15 3.91 2.10
C GLU A 65 15.62 3.51 2.28
N GLU A 66 16.34 4.10 3.24
CA GLU A 66 17.72 3.71 3.55
C GLU A 66 17.80 2.27 4.07
N ILE A 67 16.87 1.87 4.94
CA ILE A 67 16.79 0.49 5.45
C ILE A 67 16.46 -0.46 4.30
N VAL A 68 15.43 -0.17 3.49
CA VAL A 68 15.09 -0.99 2.31
C VAL A 68 16.30 -1.10 1.38
N GLY A 69 16.98 0.02 1.10
CA GLY A 69 18.19 0.05 0.28
C GLY A 69 19.31 -0.84 0.83
N ALA A 70 19.51 -0.85 2.15
CA ALA A 70 20.50 -1.74 2.78
C ALA A 70 20.10 -3.23 2.67
N LEU A 71 18.80 -3.54 2.76
CA LEU A 71 18.28 -4.91 2.71
C LEU A 71 18.30 -5.51 1.31
N ILE A 72 17.95 -4.72 0.29
CA ILE A 72 17.90 -5.23 -1.10
C ILE A 72 19.29 -5.46 -1.70
N LYS A 73 20.37 -4.96 -1.09
CA LYS A 73 21.75 -5.26 -1.54
C LYS A 73 22.11 -6.74 -1.44
N ASP A 74 21.46 -7.46 -0.54
CA ASP A 74 21.71 -8.89 -0.30
C ASP A 74 20.92 -9.79 -1.29
N VAL A 75 20.16 -9.20 -2.23
CA VAL A 75 19.27 -9.92 -3.17
C VAL A 75 19.53 -9.41 -4.59
N PRO A 76 19.47 -10.29 -5.62
CA PRO A 76 19.53 -9.82 -7.00
C PRO A 76 18.44 -8.76 -7.26
N ARG A 77 18.85 -7.57 -7.71
CA ARG A 77 17.94 -6.43 -7.92
C ARG A 77 16.77 -6.76 -8.85
N SER A 78 16.98 -7.66 -9.81
CA SER A 78 15.97 -8.14 -10.77
C SER A 78 14.88 -9.02 -10.16
N GLU A 79 15.08 -9.54 -8.94
CA GLU A 79 14.11 -10.39 -8.25
C GLU A 79 13.18 -9.60 -7.33
N ILE A 80 13.47 -8.31 -7.10
CA ILE A 80 12.74 -7.44 -6.18
C ILE A 80 12.07 -6.31 -6.96
N VAL A 81 10.80 -6.07 -6.63
CA VAL A 81 10.03 -4.91 -7.07
C VAL A 81 9.98 -3.90 -5.92
N VAL A 82 10.57 -2.74 -6.10
CA VAL A 82 10.59 -1.65 -5.11
C VAL A 82 9.60 -0.59 -5.52
N ALA A 83 8.59 -0.37 -4.67
CA ALA A 83 7.67 0.75 -4.79
C ALA A 83 8.04 1.82 -3.75
N THR A 84 8.15 3.08 -4.18
CA THR A 84 8.27 4.23 -3.28
C THR A 84 7.38 5.38 -3.72
N LYS A 85 7.28 6.41 -2.89
CA LYS A 85 6.30 7.48 -3.06
C LYS A 85 6.92 8.83 -2.72
N ALA A 86 6.35 9.91 -3.31
CA ALA A 86 6.59 11.28 -2.89
C ALA A 86 5.31 12.10 -2.87
N GLY A 87 5.41 13.34 -2.37
CA GLY A 87 4.33 14.31 -2.28
C GLY A 87 4.19 14.93 -0.90
N ASN A 88 4.53 14.18 0.15
CA ASN A 88 4.55 14.71 1.52
C ASN A 88 5.72 15.69 1.75
N PRO A 89 5.61 16.59 2.75
CA PRO A 89 6.70 17.51 3.07
C PRO A 89 7.96 16.77 3.52
N MET A 90 9.08 16.98 2.79
CA MET A 90 10.41 16.47 3.12
C MET A 90 11.38 17.55 3.61
N GLY A 91 10.87 18.77 3.81
CA GLY A 91 11.63 19.93 4.29
C GLY A 91 10.72 21.12 4.54
N LYS A 92 11.33 22.24 4.98
CA LYS A 92 10.61 23.48 5.33
C LYS A 92 10.37 24.42 4.14
N GLY A 93 11.03 24.18 3.01
CA GLY A 93 10.95 25.05 1.84
C GLY A 93 9.62 24.89 1.08
N PRO A 94 9.17 25.91 0.33
CA PRO A 94 7.90 25.91 -0.40
C PRO A 94 7.84 24.81 -1.49
N ASN A 95 8.98 24.41 -2.03
CA ASN A 95 9.09 23.36 -3.03
C ASN A 95 9.52 21.99 -2.45
N ALA A 96 9.45 21.81 -1.14
CA ALA A 96 9.83 20.57 -0.49
C ALA A 96 8.67 19.56 -0.37
N ARG A 97 7.58 19.75 -1.12
CA ARG A 97 6.38 18.92 -1.14
C ARG A 97 5.62 19.06 -2.45
N GLY A 98 4.61 18.21 -2.64
CA GLY A 98 3.68 18.30 -3.78
C GLY A 98 4.21 17.61 -5.04
N TYR A 99 3.69 18.03 -6.19
CA TYR A 99 3.92 17.35 -7.47
C TYR A 99 4.39 18.28 -8.58
N SER A 100 5.02 19.43 -8.21
CA SER A 100 5.70 20.22 -9.21
C SER A 100 6.82 19.41 -9.88
N ARG A 101 7.07 19.67 -11.14
CA ARG A 101 8.17 19.04 -11.88
C ARG A 101 9.50 19.10 -11.11
N LYS A 102 9.79 20.28 -10.54
CA LYS A 102 11.00 20.47 -9.73
C LYS A 102 11.06 19.48 -8.56
N HIS A 103 9.98 19.39 -7.76
CA HIS A 103 9.97 18.52 -6.58
C HIS A 103 10.04 17.05 -6.96
N LEU A 104 9.29 16.61 -7.99
CA LEU A 104 9.29 15.21 -8.43
C LEU A 104 10.69 14.72 -8.84
N PHE A 105 11.45 15.53 -9.59
CA PHE A 105 12.81 15.17 -9.99
C PHE A 105 13.78 15.13 -8.81
N GLU A 106 13.68 16.09 -7.88
CA GLU A 106 14.49 16.12 -6.65
C GLU A 106 14.16 14.93 -5.74
N ALA A 107 12.88 14.61 -5.56
CA ALA A 107 12.39 13.50 -4.74
C ALA A 107 12.86 12.14 -5.29
N VAL A 108 12.70 11.88 -6.60
CA VAL A 108 13.19 10.65 -7.24
C VAL A 108 14.69 10.50 -7.07
N ASN A 109 15.47 11.54 -7.33
CA ASN A 109 16.92 11.48 -7.17
C ASN A 109 17.34 11.23 -5.70
N ALA A 110 16.61 11.79 -4.75
CA ALA A 110 16.85 11.54 -3.33
C ALA A 110 16.48 10.11 -2.93
N SER A 111 15.35 9.58 -3.41
CA SER A 111 14.92 8.20 -3.19
C SER A 111 15.90 7.19 -3.78
N LEU A 112 16.40 7.41 -5.02
CA LEU A 112 17.41 6.56 -5.64
C LEU A 112 18.71 6.50 -4.80
N ARG A 113 19.16 7.65 -4.26
CA ARG A 113 20.34 7.67 -3.36
C ARG A 113 20.11 6.90 -2.07
N ARG A 114 18.95 7.08 -1.40
CA ARG A 114 18.63 6.36 -0.15
C ARG A 114 18.45 4.86 -0.38
N LEU A 115 17.78 4.49 -1.46
CA LEU A 115 17.60 3.08 -1.85
C LEU A 115 18.89 2.44 -2.39
N GLY A 116 19.88 3.23 -2.82
CA GLY A 116 21.14 2.72 -3.38
C GLY A 116 20.94 1.93 -4.66
N THR A 117 20.01 2.36 -5.52
CA THR A 117 19.65 1.71 -6.79
C THR A 117 19.56 2.74 -7.91
N GLU A 118 19.73 2.30 -9.16
CA GLU A 118 19.69 3.16 -10.33
C GLU A 118 18.27 3.43 -10.84
N TYR A 119 17.29 2.59 -10.48
CA TYR A 119 15.90 2.73 -10.88
C TYR A 119 14.94 2.32 -9.77
N ILE A 120 13.74 2.89 -9.80
CA ILE A 120 12.59 2.55 -8.99
C ILE A 120 11.60 1.78 -9.86
N ASP A 121 11.13 0.61 -9.41
CA ASP A 121 10.19 -0.18 -10.21
C ASP A 121 8.82 0.52 -10.28
N ILE A 122 8.26 0.94 -9.15
CA ILE A 122 6.97 1.62 -9.10
C ILE A 122 7.11 2.92 -8.32
N TYR A 123 6.90 4.04 -9.00
CA TYR A 123 6.92 5.36 -8.35
C TYR A 123 5.50 5.89 -8.22
N GLN A 124 5.11 6.27 -7.00
CA GLN A 124 3.72 6.59 -6.68
C GLN A 124 3.57 8.05 -6.20
N THR A 125 2.49 8.72 -6.60
CA THR A 125 2.05 9.91 -5.89
C THR A 125 1.42 9.47 -4.57
N HIS A 126 1.80 10.10 -3.43
CA HIS A 126 1.46 9.55 -2.10
C HIS A 126 0.09 10.01 -1.59
N ILE A 127 -0.19 11.31 -1.68
CA ILE A 127 -1.44 11.90 -1.19
C ILE A 127 -1.83 13.06 -2.10
N TRP A 128 -3.13 13.20 -2.34
CA TRP A 128 -3.62 14.31 -3.13
C TRP A 128 -3.27 15.68 -2.52
N GLN A 129 -2.85 16.60 -3.41
CA GLN A 129 -2.58 18.01 -3.08
C GLN A 129 -3.52 18.86 -3.94
N PRO A 130 -4.46 19.63 -3.33
CA PRO A 130 -5.48 20.38 -4.10
C PRO A 130 -4.92 21.36 -5.13
N GLU A 131 -3.75 21.93 -4.87
CA GLU A 131 -3.04 22.89 -5.74
C GLU A 131 -2.29 22.23 -6.90
N THR A 132 -2.36 20.91 -7.06
CA THR A 132 -1.61 20.18 -8.09
C THR A 132 -2.07 20.55 -9.50
N ASN A 133 -1.14 21.00 -10.35
CA ASN A 133 -1.33 21.03 -11.78
C ASN A 133 -1.16 19.61 -12.35
N LEU A 134 -2.29 18.94 -12.66
CA LEU A 134 -2.29 17.56 -13.13
C LEU A 134 -1.50 17.36 -14.44
N ALA A 135 -1.55 18.33 -15.35
CA ALA A 135 -0.83 18.26 -16.62
C ALA A 135 0.69 18.28 -16.39
N GLU A 136 1.18 19.22 -15.57
CA GLU A 136 2.60 19.32 -15.22
C GLU A 136 3.08 18.05 -14.49
N MET A 137 2.28 17.57 -13.53
CA MET A 137 2.58 16.33 -12.80
C MET A 137 2.74 15.15 -13.76
N MET A 138 1.78 14.94 -14.67
CA MET A 138 1.81 13.81 -15.60
C MET A 138 2.94 13.92 -16.62
N ASP A 139 3.25 15.11 -17.13
CA ASP A 139 4.39 15.32 -18.02
C ASP A 139 5.73 15.09 -17.28
N ALA A 140 5.83 15.47 -16.01
CA ALA A 140 7.03 15.22 -15.20
C ALA A 140 7.21 13.72 -14.90
N LEU A 141 6.13 13.01 -14.57
CA LEU A 141 6.15 11.56 -14.34
C LEU A 141 6.53 10.78 -15.61
N ASP A 142 5.99 11.17 -16.77
CA ASP A 142 6.39 10.58 -18.07
C ASP A 142 7.89 10.75 -18.36
N ASP A 143 8.43 11.93 -18.11
CA ASP A 143 9.86 12.18 -18.30
C ASP A 143 10.74 11.35 -17.34
N LEU A 144 10.28 11.11 -16.09
CA LEU A 144 10.98 10.22 -15.17
C LEU A 144 10.99 8.76 -15.69
N VAL A 145 9.91 8.32 -16.32
CA VAL A 145 9.86 7.01 -16.99
C VAL A 145 10.79 6.98 -18.20
N ARG A 146 10.75 8.00 -19.07
CA ARG A 146 11.60 8.10 -20.26
C ARG A 146 13.09 8.12 -19.95
N THR A 147 13.47 8.70 -18.80
CA THR A 147 14.88 8.71 -18.34
C THR A 147 15.32 7.37 -17.72
N GLY A 148 14.42 6.41 -17.55
CA GLY A 148 14.71 5.10 -16.96
C GLY A 148 14.89 5.12 -15.43
N LYS A 149 14.69 6.26 -14.77
CA LYS A 149 14.74 6.37 -13.29
C LYS A 149 13.56 5.70 -12.61
N VAL A 150 12.44 5.62 -13.31
CA VAL A 150 11.20 4.99 -12.89
C VAL A 150 10.74 4.05 -14.00
N LEU A 151 10.33 2.84 -13.66
CA LEU A 151 9.87 1.87 -14.67
C LEU A 151 8.34 1.92 -14.84
N TYR A 152 7.60 2.05 -13.75
CA TYR A 152 6.13 2.08 -13.74
C TYR A 152 5.61 3.18 -12.82
N LEU A 153 4.45 3.73 -13.15
CA LEU A 153 3.77 4.71 -12.34
C LEU A 153 2.65 4.08 -11.52
N GLY A 154 2.52 4.52 -10.28
CA GLY A 154 1.41 4.22 -9.40
C GLY A 154 0.82 5.50 -8.80
N ILE A 155 -0.33 5.36 -8.17
CA ILE A 155 -1.02 6.45 -7.48
C ILE A 155 -1.56 5.98 -6.15
N THR A 156 -1.62 6.87 -5.16
CA THR A 156 -2.15 6.60 -3.82
C THR A 156 -3.09 7.72 -3.39
N ASP A 157 -4.19 7.38 -2.72
CA ASP A 157 -5.08 8.32 -2.03
C ASP A 157 -5.38 9.63 -2.80
N MET A 158 -5.92 9.49 -4.01
CA MET A 158 -6.39 10.60 -4.84
C MET A 158 -7.90 10.51 -5.02
N PRO A 159 -8.65 11.63 -4.99
CA PRO A 159 -10.06 11.64 -5.36
C PRO A 159 -10.27 11.06 -6.77
N PHE A 160 -11.27 10.20 -6.92
CA PHE A 160 -11.45 9.42 -8.15
C PHE A 160 -11.53 10.29 -9.42
N TRP A 161 -12.26 11.41 -9.39
CA TRP A 161 -12.39 12.28 -10.57
C TRP A 161 -11.06 12.88 -11.05
N GLN A 162 -10.16 13.19 -10.10
CA GLN A 162 -8.81 13.68 -10.42
C GLN A 162 -7.92 12.58 -10.96
N PHE A 163 -8.03 11.39 -10.39
CA PHE A 163 -7.34 10.22 -10.93
C PHE A 163 -7.77 9.93 -12.37
N ALA A 164 -9.09 9.89 -12.64
CA ALA A 164 -9.62 9.70 -13.99
C ALA A 164 -9.15 10.82 -14.94
N THR A 165 -9.13 12.07 -14.47
CA THR A 165 -8.62 13.21 -15.26
C THR A 165 -7.14 13.03 -15.60
N ALA A 166 -6.29 12.66 -14.64
CA ALA A 166 -4.86 12.42 -14.88
C ALA A 166 -4.64 11.23 -15.83
N TYR A 167 -5.41 10.15 -15.64
CA TYR A 167 -5.36 8.96 -16.49
C TYR A 167 -5.66 9.29 -17.95
N PHE A 168 -6.80 9.93 -18.23
CA PHE A 168 -7.18 10.29 -19.61
C PHE A 168 -6.32 11.41 -20.20
N HIS A 169 -5.72 12.28 -19.37
CA HIS A 169 -4.73 13.24 -19.85
C HIS A 169 -3.51 12.52 -20.42
N ALA A 170 -2.98 11.55 -19.67
CA ALA A 170 -1.85 10.74 -20.11
C ALA A 170 -2.17 9.93 -21.38
N GLU A 171 -3.34 9.26 -21.39
CA GLU A 171 -3.78 8.47 -22.55
C GLU A 171 -3.83 9.30 -23.82
N ARG A 172 -4.52 10.45 -23.80
CA ARG A 172 -4.68 11.33 -24.98
C ARG A 172 -3.35 11.88 -25.50
N ARG A 173 -2.33 11.97 -24.65
CA ARG A 173 -0.99 12.47 -25.00
C ARG A 173 0.01 11.37 -25.30
N GLY A 174 -0.36 10.10 -25.21
CA GLY A 174 0.57 8.97 -25.38
C GLY A 174 1.68 8.97 -24.32
N ARG A 175 1.34 9.37 -23.08
CA ARG A 175 2.24 9.40 -21.93
C ARG A 175 2.17 8.10 -21.14
N ALA A 176 3.15 7.90 -20.26
CA ALA A 176 3.16 6.78 -19.34
C ALA A 176 1.88 6.74 -18.48
N GLN A 177 1.27 5.56 -18.39
CA GLN A 177 0.02 5.33 -17.67
C GLN A 177 0.30 4.81 -16.27
N PHE A 178 -0.64 5.04 -15.35
CA PHE A 178 -0.64 4.37 -14.06
C PHE A 178 -0.94 2.88 -14.22
N VAL A 179 -0.09 2.02 -13.70
CA VAL A 179 -0.29 0.57 -13.69
C VAL A 179 -0.89 0.06 -12.40
N SER A 180 -0.85 0.88 -11.33
CA SER A 180 -1.38 0.51 -10.02
C SER A 180 -1.99 1.67 -9.27
N VAL A 181 -2.97 1.32 -8.40
CA VAL A 181 -3.53 2.19 -7.38
C VAL A 181 -3.28 1.54 -6.02
N GLN A 182 -2.74 2.33 -5.09
CA GLN A 182 -2.60 1.99 -3.69
C GLN A 182 -3.66 2.74 -2.88
N ASN A 183 -4.75 2.08 -2.52
CA ASN A 183 -5.88 2.70 -1.85
C ASN A 183 -6.11 2.13 -0.45
N HIS A 184 -6.85 2.87 0.37
CA HIS A 184 -7.33 2.41 1.65
C HIS A 184 -8.53 1.49 1.45
N TYR A 185 -8.34 0.17 1.62
CA TYR A 185 -9.41 -0.78 1.37
C TYR A 185 -9.36 -1.98 2.31
N ASN A 186 -10.47 -2.23 3.01
CA ASN A 186 -10.70 -3.35 3.91
C ASN A 186 -12.19 -3.45 4.24
N LEU A 187 -12.59 -4.43 5.05
CA LEU A 187 -14.00 -4.63 5.49
C LEU A 187 -14.67 -3.41 6.14
N LEU A 188 -13.88 -2.49 6.72
CA LEU A 188 -14.37 -1.27 7.37
C LEU A 188 -14.30 -0.04 6.48
N TRP A 189 -13.70 -0.14 5.29
CA TRP A 189 -13.55 0.97 4.35
C TRP A 189 -13.70 0.46 2.93
N ARG A 190 -14.92 0.63 2.35
CA ARG A 190 -15.31 0.05 1.06
C ARG A 190 -15.78 1.11 0.04
N GLU A 191 -15.52 2.39 0.29
CA GLU A 191 -16.04 3.49 -0.54
C GLU A 191 -15.54 3.43 -1.99
N ASP A 192 -14.34 2.89 -2.19
CA ASP A 192 -13.74 2.75 -3.52
C ASP A 192 -14.45 1.72 -4.43
N GLU A 193 -15.33 0.89 -3.87
CA GLU A 193 -16.15 -0.06 -4.64
C GLU A 193 -17.14 0.64 -5.55
N ARG A 194 -17.46 1.92 -5.29
CA ARG A 194 -18.44 2.68 -6.06
C ARG A 194 -17.92 3.06 -7.44
N GLU A 195 -16.68 3.52 -7.54
CA GLU A 195 -16.12 4.08 -8.77
C GLU A 195 -14.68 3.61 -9.03
N LEU A 196 -13.79 3.71 -8.05
CA LEU A 196 -12.35 3.45 -8.24
C LEU A 196 -12.07 2.00 -8.66
N LEU A 197 -12.61 1.02 -7.93
CA LEU A 197 -12.38 -0.40 -8.22
C LEU A 197 -12.97 -0.81 -9.59
N PRO A 198 -14.22 -0.46 -9.93
CA PRO A 198 -14.77 -0.71 -11.26
C PRO A 198 -13.95 -0.07 -12.39
N PHE A 199 -13.51 1.18 -12.21
CA PHE A 199 -12.66 1.87 -13.18
C PHE A 199 -11.32 1.16 -13.36
N CYS A 200 -10.62 0.86 -12.28
CA CYS A 200 -9.33 0.16 -12.32
C CYS A 200 -9.46 -1.20 -13.05
N ARG A 201 -10.52 -1.94 -12.80
CA ARG A 201 -10.79 -3.20 -13.51
C ARG A 201 -11.01 -3.00 -15.00
N ALA A 202 -11.79 -1.98 -15.38
CA ALA A 202 -12.08 -1.67 -16.78
C ALA A 202 -10.83 -1.22 -17.54
N GLN A 203 -9.92 -0.50 -16.88
CA GLN A 203 -8.68 0.02 -17.47
C GLN A 203 -7.46 -0.91 -17.27
N GLY A 204 -7.65 -2.06 -16.62
CA GLY A 204 -6.55 -2.99 -16.38
C GLY A 204 -5.49 -2.45 -15.41
N ILE A 205 -5.89 -1.67 -14.40
CA ILE A 205 -5.00 -1.11 -13.37
C ILE A 205 -5.03 -2.01 -12.14
N GLY A 206 -3.84 -2.40 -11.63
CA GLY A 206 -3.71 -3.26 -10.46
C GLY A 206 -4.03 -2.53 -9.16
N LEU A 207 -4.69 -3.22 -8.23
CA LEU A 207 -5.02 -2.68 -6.92
C LEU A 207 -4.09 -3.30 -5.86
N ILE A 208 -3.35 -2.46 -5.14
CA ILE A 208 -2.42 -2.84 -4.08
C ILE A 208 -2.81 -2.16 -2.76
N PRO A 209 -3.98 -2.50 -2.18
CA PRO A 209 -4.55 -1.77 -1.06
C PRO A 209 -3.68 -1.86 0.20
N TYR A 210 -3.64 -0.76 0.96
CA TYR A 210 -3.02 -0.74 2.28
C TYR A 210 -4.04 -0.94 3.40
N SER A 211 -3.54 -1.33 4.59
CA SER A 211 -4.33 -1.61 5.79
C SER A 211 -5.44 -2.67 5.59
N PRO A 212 -5.17 -3.83 4.97
CA PRO A 212 -6.19 -4.85 4.71
C PRO A 212 -6.83 -5.41 5.98
N ILE A 213 -6.15 -5.36 7.12
CA ILE A 213 -6.67 -5.75 8.45
C ILE A 213 -7.04 -4.54 9.33
N ALA A 214 -7.30 -3.38 8.71
CA ALA A 214 -7.67 -2.13 9.41
C ALA A 214 -6.70 -1.78 10.55
N ARG A 215 -5.37 -1.87 10.32
CA ARG A 215 -4.31 -1.59 11.32
C ARG A 215 -4.41 -2.47 12.58
N GLY A 216 -5.03 -3.64 12.47
CA GLY A 216 -5.27 -4.59 13.56
C GLY A 216 -6.64 -4.46 14.23
N PHE A 217 -7.46 -3.46 13.88
CA PHE A 217 -8.81 -3.29 14.44
C PHE A 217 -9.68 -4.52 14.14
N LEU A 218 -9.67 -5.04 12.92
CA LEU A 218 -10.39 -6.26 12.54
C LEU A 218 -9.92 -7.53 13.26
N CYS A 219 -8.81 -7.46 14.01
CA CYS A 219 -8.33 -8.57 14.83
C CYS A 219 -8.82 -8.50 16.29
N GLY A 220 -9.76 -7.61 16.61
CA GLY A 220 -10.23 -7.37 17.97
C GLY A 220 -9.20 -6.69 18.88
N ARG A 221 -8.12 -6.16 18.32
CA ARG A 221 -7.06 -5.46 19.06
C ARG A 221 -7.37 -3.98 19.13
N SER A 222 -8.29 -3.62 19.99
CA SER A 222 -8.60 -2.21 20.27
C SER A 222 -7.50 -1.51 21.08
N ARG A 223 -6.76 -2.24 21.93
CA ARG A 223 -5.61 -1.76 22.75
C ARG A 223 -4.70 -2.92 23.14
N GLY A 224 -3.48 -2.63 23.64
CA GLY A 224 -2.57 -3.63 24.19
C GLY A 224 -1.45 -4.06 23.25
N THR A 225 -1.24 -3.35 22.15
CA THR A 225 0.02 -3.40 21.38
C THR A 225 0.60 -1.99 21.32
N GLU A 226 1.92 -1.85 21.35
CA GLU A 226 2.59 -0.54 21.31
C GLU A 226 2.07 0.34 20.15
N ARG A 227 1.83 -0.25 18.98
CA ARG A 227 1.24 0.47 17.86
C ARG A 227 -0.20 0.88 18.10
N ALA A 228 -1.03 0.02 18.67
CA ALA A 228 -2.43 0.34 18.95
C ALA A 228 -2.56 1.43 20.04
N ASP A 229 -1.61 1.45 20.98
CA ASP A 229 -1.63 2.40 22.10
C ASP A 229 -1.05 3.77 21.73
N THR A 230 -0.18 3.85 20.68
CA THR A 230 0.51 5.07 20.27
C THR A 230 0.09 5.61 18.90
N ASP A 231 -0.70 4.86 18.11
CA ASP A 231 -1.17 5.26 16.78
C ASP A 231 -2.63 5.75 16.80
N ASP A 232 -2.84 6.97 17.31
CA ASP A 232 -4.16 7.63 17.39
C ASP A 232 -4.88 7.70 16.03
N PHE A 233 -4.15 7.57 14.92
CA PHE A 233 -4.75 7.61 13.60
C PHE A 233 -5.70 6.44 13.36
N THR A 234 -5.48 5.30 14.01
CA THR A 234 -6.37 4.14 13.93
C THR A 234 -7.77 4.51 14.43
N TYR A 235 -7.87 5.17 15.59
CA TYR A 235 -9.15 5.56 16.19
C TYR A 235 -9.83 6.74 15.49
N LYS A 236 -9.09 7.52 14.70
CA LYS A 236 -9.69 8.53 13.80
C LYS A 236 -10.38 7.89 12.59
N LEU A 237 -9.96 6.70 12.20
CA LEU A 237 -10.51 5.98 11.05
C LEU A 237 -11.62 5.01 11.44
N TYR A 238 -11.48 4.34 12.59
CA TYR A 238 -12.32 3.22 13.00
C TYR A 238 -12.84 3.43 14.43
N GLY A 239 -13.88 2.69 14.82
CA GLY A 239 -14.48 2.76 16.17
C GLY A 239 -15.94 3.18 16.17
N ARG A 240 -16.63 3.07 15.02
CA ARG A 240 -18.08 3.19 14.95
C ARG A 240 -18.72 1.88 15.45
N GLU A 241 -19.97 1.94 15.88
CA GLU A 241 -20.73 0.75 16.27
C GLU A 241 -20.77 -0.30 15.15
N SER A 242 -20.93 0.14 13.90
CA SER A 242 -20.86 -0.74 12.73
C SER A 242 -19.49 -1.41 12.54
N ASP A 243 -18.39 -0.75 12.95
CA ASP A 243 -17.04 -1.33 12.85
C ASP A 243 -16.86 -2.45 13.88
N GLU A 244 -17.41 -2.28 15.07
CA GLU A 244 -17.41 -3.33 16.11
C GLU A 244 -18.24 -4.53 15.66
N ALA A 245 -19.41 -4.30 15.04
CA ALA A 245 -20.25 -5.37 14.50
C ALA A 245 -19.55 -6.16 13.39
N VAL A 246 -18.86 -5.49 12.45
CA VAL A 246 -18.04 -6.16 11.43
C VAL A 246 -16.88 -6.94 12.08
N THR A 247 -16.22 -6.37 13.10
CA THR A 247 -15.14 -7.07 13.81
C THR A 247 -15.64 -8.32 14.53
N ALA A 248 -16.84 -8.27 15.13
CA ALA A 248 -17.48 -9.43 15.72
C ALA A 248 -17.82 -10.51 14.68
N ALA A 249 -18.29 -10.12 13.48
CA ALA A 249 -18.52 -11.05 12.38
C ALA A 249 -17.22 -11.72 11.91
N VAL A 250 -16.12 -10.95 11.80
CA VAL A 250 -14.78 -11.50 11.49
C VAL A 250 -14.36 -12.54 12.52
N ALA A 251 -14.54 -12.26 13.82
CA ALA A 251 -14.20 -13.20 14.88
C ALA A 251 -15.10 -14.47 14.85
N SER A 252 -16.38 -14.31 14.51
CA SER A 252 -17.34 -15.43 14.33
C SER A 252 -16.89 -16.38 13.22
N VAL A 253 -16.62 -15.83 12.02
CA VAL A 253 -16.15 -16.62 10.86
C VAL A 253 -14.80 -17.25 11.17
N ALA A 254 -13.87 -16.53 11.78
CA ALA A 254 -12.55 -17.04 12.16
C ALA A 254 -12.68 -18.27 13.08
N LYS A 255 -13.53 -18.19 14.10
CA LYS A 255 -13.81 -19.32 15.02
C LYS A 255 -14.39 -20.52 14.29
N LYS A 256 -15.38 -20.33 13.39
CA LYS A 256 -16.00 -21.40 12.60
C LYS A 256 -14.97 -22.12 11.70
N ARG A 257 -13.98 -21.37 11.19
CA ARG A 257 -12.97 -21.87 10.24
C ARG A 257 -11.68 -22.37 10.91
N GLY A 258 -11.54 -22.23 12.23
CA GLY A 258 -10.27 -22.53 12.91
C GLY A 258 -9.10 -21.64 12.42
N ALA A 259 -9.42 -20.44 11.92
CA ALA A 259 -8.48 -19.46 11.40
C ALA A 259 -8.39 -18.27 12.35
N SER A 260 -7.40 -17.39 12.14
CA SER A 260 -7.34 -16.15 12.88
C SER A 260 -8.21 -15.06 12.24
N PRO A 261 -8.64 -14.03 13.01
CA PRO A 261 -9.33 -12.87 12.45
C PRO A 261 -8.53 -12.14 11.36
N ALA A 262 -7.20 -12.05 11.51
CA ALA A 262 -6.32 -11.47 10.49
C ALA A 262 -6.37 -12.25 9.17
N GLN A 263 -6.36 -13.58 9.22
CA GLN A 263 -6.49 -14.44 8.05
C GLN A 263 -7.83 -14.24 7.35
N VAL A 264 -8.93 -14.18 8.09
CA VAL A 264 -10.28 -13.96 7.52
C VAL A 264 -10.38 -12.60 6.85
N ALA A 265 -9.96 -11.52 7.53
CA ALA A 265 -9.99 -10.16 6.98
C ALA A 265 -9.13 -10.03 5.72
N LEU A 266 -7.95 -10.63 5.72
CA LEU A 266 -7.05 -10.62 4.57
C LEU A 266 -7.59 -11.50 3.42
N ALA A 267 -8.14 -12.68 3.71
CA ALA A 267 -8.77 -13.54 2.71
C ALA A 267 -9.96 -12.84 2.04
N TRP A 268 -10.75 -12.07 2.81
CA TRP A 268 -11.82 -11.26 2.25
C TRP A 268 -11.27 -10.19 1.28
N THR A 269 -10.21 -9.47 1.66
CA THR A 269 -9.57 -8.49 0.77
C THR A 269 -9.05 -9.16 -0.51
N LEU A 270 -8.38 -10.31 -0.37
CA LEU A 270 -7.80 -11.07 -1.49
C LEU A 270 -8.85 -11.61 -2.46
N CYS A 271 -10.08 -11.90 -2.01
CA CYS A 271 -11.13 -12.41 -2.88
C CYS A 271 -11.90 -11.30 -3.64
N GLN A 272 -11.63 -10.03 -3.35
CA GLN A 272 -12.31 -8.93 -4.05
C GLN A 272 -11.79 -8.76 -5.48
N PRO A 273 -12.70 -8.53 -6.44
CA PRO A 273 -12.34 -8.43 -7.85
C PRO A 273 -11.36 -7.27 -8.13
N GLY A 274 -10.24 -7.56 -8.79
CA GLY A 274 -9.23 -6.56 -9.16
C GLY A 274 -8.12 -6.38 -8.14
N ILE A 275 -8.27 -6.88 -6.91
CA ILE A 275 -7.19 -6.84 -5.91
C ILE A 275 -6.00 -7.68 -6.36
N THR A 276 -4.85 -7.03 -6.50
CA THR A 276 -3.62 -7.64 -7.01
C THR A 276 -2.72 -8.10 -5.86
N SER A 277 -2.35 -7.21 -4.95
CA SER A 277 -1.35 -7.48 -3.92
C SER A 277 -1.54 -6.57 -2.70
N PRO A 278 -2.37 -6.93 -1.72
CA PRO A 278 -2.52 -6.16 -0.49
C PRO A 278 -1.19 -5.97 0.24
N ILE A 279 -0.97 -4.77 0.79
CA ILE A 279 0.26 -4.38 1.48
C ILE A 279 0.15 -4.75 2.97
N LEU A 280 1.09 -5.57 3.41
CA LEU A 280 1.20 -6.03 4.79
C LEU A 280 2.23 -5.23 5.56
N GLY A 281 1.83 -4.61 6.66
CA GLY A 281 2.75 -4.09 7.66
C GLY A 281 3.02 -5.16 8.73
N ALA A 282 4.27 -5.57 8.90
CA ALA A 282 4.67 -6.53 9.92
C ALA A 282 5.80 -5.97 10.79
N THR A 283 5.70 -6.18 12.10
CA THR A 283 6.73 -5.89 13.09
C THR A 283 7.21 -7.14 13.83
N ARG A 284 6.61 -8.30 13.53
CA ARG A 284 6.97 -9.63 14.02
C ARG A 284 6.82 -10.65 12.91
N ILE A 285 7.64 -11.70 12.94
CA ILE A 285 7.66 -12.77 11.93
C ILE A 285 6.28 -13.46 11.84
N GLU A 286 5.66 -13.69 12.98
CA GLU A 286 4.35 -14.36 13.08
C GLU A 286 3.26 -13.63 12.29
N HIS A 287 3.36 -12.29 12.16
CA HIS A 287 2.41 -11.51 11.35
C HIS A 287 2.50 -11.85 9.85
N LEU A 288 3.73 -12.12 9.34
CA LEU A 288 3.92 -12.55 7.96
C LEU A 288 3.44 -13.98 7.74
N ASP A 289 3.79 -14.90 8.65
CA ASP A 289 3.39 -16.30 8.55
C ASP A 289 1.86 -16.43 8.57
N GLU A 290 1.20 -15.70 9.47
CA GLU A 290 -0.25 -15.63 9.55
C GLU A 290 -0.88 -15.05 8.28
N ALA A 291 -0.30 -13.98 7.73
CA ALA A 291 -0.80 -13.36 6.51
C ALA A 291 -0.63 -14.26 5.28
N VAL A 292 0.50 -14.95 5.16
CA VAL A 292 0.73 -15.89 4.06
C VAL A 292 -0.25 -17.07 4.13
N ALA A 293 -0.58 -17.56 5.32
CA ALA A 293 -1.57 -18.61 5.49
C ALA A 293 -2.98 -18.20 5.01
N ALA A 294 -3.31 -16.90 5.00
CA ALA A 294 -4.57 -16.39 4.45
C ALA A 294 -4.74 -16.67 2.93
N LEU A 295 -3.65 -16.85 2.19
CA LEU A 295 -3.70 -17.18 0.75
C LEU A 295 -4.38 -18.52 0.48
N SER A 296 -4.42 -19.42 1.45
CA SER A 296 -5.07 -20.74 1.35
C SER A 296 -6.51 -20.74 1.86
N LEU A 297 -6.98 -19.62 2.43
CA LEU A 297 -8.31 -19.51 3.01
C LEU A 297 -9.30 -18.99 1.96
N THR A 298 -10.17 -19.88 1.45
CA THR A 298 -11.26 -19.49 0.55
C THR A 298 -12.54 -19.29 1.35
N LEU A 299 -13.11 -18.10 1.30
CA LEU A 299 -14.39 -17.76 1.94
C LEU A 299 -15.57 -18.16 1.04
N THR A 300 -16.60 -18.75 1.63
CA THR A 300 -17.87 -19.04 0.93
C THR A 300 -18.66 -17.75 0.67
N LEU A 301 -19.70 -17.82 -0.15
CA LEU A 301 -20.61 -16.68 -0.38
C LEU A 301 -21.33 -16.28 0.90
N GLU A 302 -21.76 -17.24 1.69
CA GLU A 302 -22.44 -17.02 2.97
C GLU A 302 -21.53 -16.32 3.97
N GLU A 303 -20.26 -16.76 4.08
CA GLU A 303 -19.27 -16.12 4.94
C GLU A 303 -19.00 -14.68 4.50
N ARG A 304 -18.89 -14.42 3.20
CA ARG A 304 -18.71 -13.06 2.68
C ARG A 304 -19.93 -12.19 3.02
N HIS A 305 -21.15 -12.69 2.84
CA HIS A 305 -22.37 -11.96 3.22
C HIS A 305 -22.41 -11.68 4.73
N GLU A 306 -22.01 -12.66 5.59
CA GLU A 306 -21.91 -12.45 7.04
C GLU A 306 -20.93 -11.32 7.39
N LEU A 307 -19.75 -11.29 6.73
CA LEU A 307 -18.72 -10.27 6.95
C LEU A 307 -19.14 -8.87 6.46
N GLU A 308 -19.91 -8.80 5.39
CA GLU A 308 -20.27 -7.55 4.71
C GLU A 308 -21.57 -6.93 5.24
N GLY A 309 -22.43 -7.73 5.92
CA GLY A 309 -23.79 -7.35 6.28
C GLY A 309 -23.90 -6.19 7.26
N PHE A 310 -22.84 -5.91 8.01
CA PHE A 310 -22.81 -4.81 9.00
C PHE A 310 -22.10 -3.56 8.49
N TYR A 311 -21.60 -3.55 7.23
CA TYR A 311 -20.92 -2.38 6.69
C TYR A 311 -21.88 -1.21 6.50
N VAL A 312 -21.49 -0.06 7.03
CA VAL A 312 -22.21 1.21 6.84
C VAL A 312 -21.30 2.16 6.05
N PRO A 313 -21.78 2.70 4.90
CA PRO A 313 -21.01 3.63 4.08
C PRO A 313 -20.47 4.83 4.87
N ARG A 314 -19.32 5.34 4.43
CA ARG A 314 -18.61 6.46 5.06
C ARG A 314 -18.64 7.69 4.15
N PRO A 315 -18.53 8.91 4.70
CA PRO A 315 -18.23 10.09 3.90
C PRO A 315 -16.93 9.89 3.13
N ALA A 316 -16.86 10.49 1.94
CA ALA A 316 -15.61 10.55 1.19
C ALA A 316 -14.50 11.18 2.05
N ARG A 317 -13.27 10.69 1.87
CA ARG A 317 -12.12 11.18 2.64
C ARG A 317 -11.59 12.54 2.14
N PHE A 318 -11.99 12.91 0.91
CA PHE A 318 -11.54 14.09 0.20
C PHE A 318 -12.74 14.92 -0.26
#